data_f70d3193d0dbc2075358837534af1dec
#
_entry.id   f70d3193d0dbc2075358837534af1dec
#
_cell.length_a   1.000
_cell.length_b   1.000
_cell.length_c   1.000
_cell.angle_alpha   90.00
_cell.angle_beta   90.00
_cell.angle_gamma   90.00
#
_symmetry.space_group_name_H-M   'P 1'
#
loop_
_entity.id
_entity.type
_entity.pdbx_description
1 polymer ?
#
loop_
_entity_poly.entity_id
_entity_poly.type
_entity_poly.pdbx_seq_one_letter_code
_entity_poly.pdbx_strand_id
1 'polypeptide(L)'
;MGEVTLLFNNAGIMPCKPFMQFSEKELEKIFDVNVFAHFHTVHEFLPRMININRGHIICMSSMAGITGTPNLVPYCASKFAVKGFMDALFLEMRATNPGANIQMTTIHPFVVDTGLAQKPRSRFDNLIPITKPEDAAAKIITAMLRNYEYEFIPGFLCTVSAITKIIPRKGQLALMDFLDCACDAHDE
;
A
#
# COMPACT_ATOMS: atom_id res chain seq x y z
N MET A 1 1.66 -8.53 29.98
CA MET A 1 1.03 -8.16 28.69
C MET A 1 0.84 -9.44 27.88
N GLY A 2 -0.25 -9.52 27.08
CA GLY A 2 -0.47 -10.67 26.19
C GLY A 2 0.50 -10.67 25.00
N GLU A 3 0.54 -11.76 24.24
CA GLU A 3 1.32 -11.90 23.02
C GLU A 3 0.70 -11.08 21.89
N VAL A 4 1.54 -10.38 21.10
CA VAL A 4 1.10 -9.69 19.88
C VAL A 4 0.99 -10.75 18.77
N THR A 5 -0.23 -11.01 18.33
CA THR A 5 -0.54 -11.96 17.26
C THR A 5 -1.09 -11.28 16.00
N LEU A 6 -1.35 -9.98 16.06
CA LEU A 6 -1.78 -9.17 14.95
C LEU A 6 -0.96 -7.86 14.93
N LEU A 7 -0.24 -7.63 13.84
CA LEU A 7 0.50 -6.39 13.60
C LEU A 7 -0.13 -5.68 12.39
N PHE A 8 -0.66 -4.47 12.62
CA PHE A 8 -1.24 -3.66 11.55
C PHE A 8 -0.40 -2.39 11.34
N ASN A 9 0.46 -2.42 10.35
CA ASN A 9 1.29 -1.32 9.90
C ASN A 9 0.48 -0.38 9.01
N ASN A 10 -0.20 0.59 9.63
CA ASN A 10 -1.10 1.54 8.96
C ASN A 10 -0.50 2.92 8.77
N ALA A 11 0.44 3.35 9.63
CA ALA A 11 0.99 4.70 9.59
C ALA A 11 1.56 5.05 8.21
N GLY A 12 1.28 6.26 7.74
CA GLY A 12 1.79 6.75 6.47
C GLY A 12 1.51 8.23 6.27
N ILE A 13 2.40 8.88 5.53
CA ILE A 13 2.28 10.29 5.11
C ILE A 13 2.38 10.38 3.59
N MET A 14 1.73 11.38 2.99
CA MET A 14 1.64 11.55 1.54
C MET A 14 1.73 13.03 1.15
N PRO A 15 2.87 13.70 1.31
CA PRO A 15 3.06 15.02 0.72
C PRO A 15 2.90 14.96 -0.81
N CYS A 16 2.14 15.90 -1.38
CA CYS A 16 1.78 15.90 -2.79
C CYS A 16 2.27 17.20 -3.47
N LYS A 17 3.45 17.13 -4.08
CA LYS A 17 4.07 18.25 -4.82
C LYS A 17 5.06 17.75 -5.87
N PRO A 18 5.48 18.60 -6.84
CA PRO A 18 6.51 18.26 -7.81
C PRO A 18 7.80 17.76 -7.15
N PHE A 19 8.42 16.70 -7.71
CA PHE A 19 9.58 16.05 -7.12
C PHE A 19 10.72 17.02 -6.77
N MET A 20 11.02 17.98 -7.63
CA MET A 20 12.11 18.95 -7.43
C MET A 20 11.88 19.94 -6.28
N GLN A 21 10.69 19.95 -5.68
CA GLN A 21 10.34 20.80 -4.52
C GLN A 21 10.51 20.07 -3.18
N PHE A 22 10.86 18.77 -3.21
CA PHE A 22 11.13 18.03 -1.98
C PHE A 22 12.54 18.33 -1.46
N SER A 23 12.64 18.65 -0.19
CA SER A 23 13.93 18.67 0.54
C SER A 23 14.35 17.24 0.92
N GLU A 24 15.64 17.04 1.17
CA GLU A 24 16.18 15.76 1.66
C GLU A 24 15.46 15.29 2.94
N LYS A 25 15.25 16.20 3.89
CA LYS A 25 14.55 15.88 5.15
C LYS A 25 13.11 15.37 4.95
N GLU A 26 12.40 15.91 3.96
CA GLU A 26 11.05 15.44 3.65
C GLU A 26 11.10 14.05 3.01
N LEU A 27 12.08 13.80 2.13
CA LEU A 27 12.29 12.47 1.54
C LEU A 27 12.61 11.44 2.62
N GLU A 28 13.54 11.75 3.52
CA GLU A 28 13.87 10.90 4.68
C GLU A 28 12.63 10.62 5.52
N LYS A 29 11.89 11.66 5.92
CA LYS A 29 10.67 11.52 6.73
C LYS A 29 9.62 10.60 6.07
N ILE A 30 9.43 10.72 4.73
CA ILE A 30 8.50 9.84 4.01
C ILE A 30 8.96 8.38 4.12
N PHE A 31 10.23 8.10 3.94
CA PHE A 31 10.76 6.74 4.03
C PHE A 31 10.79 6.22 5.47
N ASP A 32 11.11 7.05 6.44
CA ASP A 32 11.09 6.67 7.86
C ASP A 32 9.70 6.20 8.28
N VAL A 33 8.66 6.98 7.95
CA VAL A 33 7.28 6.66 8.33
C VAL A 33 6.71 5.55 7.47
N ASN A 34 6.82 5.64 6.14
CA ASN A 34 6.12 4.73 5.23
C ASN A 34 6.84 3.39 5.01
N VAL A 35 8.15 3.33 5.26
CA VAL A 35 8.97 2.14 4.96
C VAL A 35 9.68 1.62 6.20
N PHE A 36 10.61 2.38 6.77
CA PHE A 36 11.44 1.89 7.87
C PHE A 36 10.63 1.52 9.11
N ALA A 37 9.55 2.24 9.42
CA ALA A 37 8.65 1.85 10.50
C ALA A 37 8.07 0.45 10.30
N HIS A 38 7.75 0.03 9.06
CA HIS A 38 7.29 -1.32 8.75
C HIS A 38 8.39 -2.37 8.99
N PHE A 39 9.63 -2.08 8.58
CA PHE A 39 10.77 -2.98 8.84
C PHE A 39 11.00 -3.14 10.34
N HIS A 40 11.04 -2.04 11.09
CA HIS A 40 11.30 -2.08 12.53
C HIS A 40 10.22 -2.84 13.30
N THR A 41 8.95 -2.58 13.03
CA THR A 41 7.87 -3.26 13.70
C THR A 41 7.82 -4.75 13.36
N VAL A 42 8.02 -5.12 12.10
CA VAL A 42 8.06 -6.53 11.70
C VAL A 42 9.28 -7.23 12.31
N HIS A 43 10.46 -6.60 12.29
CA HIS A 43 11.67 -7.14 12.92
C HIS A 43 11.48 -7.40 14.42
N GLU A 44 10.75 -6.52 15.11
CA GLU A 44 10.48 -6.66 16.55
C GLU A 44 9.48 -7.79 16.86
N PHE A 45 8.37 -7.88 16.10
CA PHE A 45 7.26 -8.77 16.48
C PHE A 45 7.30 -10.14 15.78
N LEU A 46 7.85 -10.24 14.58
CA LEU A 46 7.84 -11.49 13.81
C LEU A 46 8.55 -12.66 14.51
N PRO A 47 9.71 -12.50 15.17
CA PRO A 47 10.37 -13.63 15.85
C PRO A 47 9.47 -14.25 16.92
N ARG A 48 8.72 -13.43 17.64
CA ARG A 48 7.80 -13.91 18.66
C ARG A 48 6.59 -14.63 18.04
N MET A 49 6.03 -14.09 16.95
CA MET A 49 4.96 -14.76 16.22
C MET A 49 5.39 -16.12 15.70
N ILE A 50 6.62 -16.26 15.18
CA ILE A 50 7.18 -17.54 14.73
C ILE A 50 7.29 -18.50 15.91
N ASN A 51 7.82 -18.08 17.06
CA ASN A 51 8.00 -18.91 18.23
C ASN A 51 6.68 -19.48 18.78
N ILE A 52 5.60 -18.69 18.78
CA ILE A 52 4.28 -19.16 19.23
C ILE A 52 3.46 -19.79 18.08
N ASN A 53 4.03 -19.86 16.88
CA ASN A 53 3.40 -20.35 15.65
C ASN A 53 2.03 -19.73 15.38
N ARG A 54 1.93 -18.42 15.58
CA ARG A 54 0.68 -17.64 15.37
C ARG A 54 0.96 -16.19 15.13
N GLY A 55 0.60 -15.69 13.94
CA GLY A 55 0.76 -14.27 13.62
C GLY A 55 0.03 -13.86 12.36
N HIS A 56 -0.33 -12.58 12.29
CA HIS A 56 -0.81 -11.95 11.07
C HIS A 56 -0.20 -10.55 10.95
N ILE A 57 0.54 -10.33 9.87
CA ILE A 57 1.15 -9.04 9.54
C ILE A 57 0.34 -8.40 8.41
N ILE A 58 -0.15 -7.18 8.64
CA ILE A 58 -0.89 -6.40 7.65
C ILE A 58 -0.13 -5.12 7.40
N CYS A 59 0.15 -4.81 6.13
CA CYS A 59 0.83 -3.59 5.73
C CYS A 59 0.00 -2.78 4.74
N MET A 60 -0.12 -1.47 5.02
CA MET A 60 -0.79 -0.53 4.14
C MET A 60 0.16 -0.05 3.04
N SER A 61 0.03 -0.65 1.84
CA SER A 61 0.58 -0.12 0.61
C SER A 61 -0.40 0.91 0.00
N SER A 62 -0.58 0.91 -1.30
CA SER A 62 -1.49 1.76 -2.06
C SER A 62 -1.54 1.30 -3.51
N MET A 63 -2.50 1.76 -4.30
CA MET A 63 -2.42 1.70 -5.76
C MET A 63 -1.19 2.46 -6.29
N ALA A 64 -0.70 3.47 -5.55
CA ALA A 64 0.58 4.14 -5.80
C ALA A 64 1.82 3.22 -5.60
N GLY A 65 1.66 2.04 -4.98
CA GLY A 65 2.66 0.96 -4.93
C GLY A 65 2.57 -0.02 -6.10
N ILE A 66 1.66 0.21 -7.05
CA ILE A 66 1.46 -0.59 -8.27
C ILE A 66 1.75 0.24 -9.51
N THR A 67 1.40 1.53 -9.48
CA THR A 67 1.52 2.48 -10.59
C THR A 67 2.04 3.82 -10.08
N GLY A 68 2.96 4.45 -10.84
CA GLY A 68 3.45 5.80 -10.53
C GLY A 68 2.39 6.87 -10.81
N THR A 69 2.38 7.92 -10.00
CA THR A 69 1.46 9.05 -10.10
C THR A 69 2.24 10.36 -10.06
N PRO A 70 1.95 11.35 -10.93
CA PRO A 70 2.56 12.68 -10.86
C PRO A 70 2.36 13.32 -9.48
N ASN A 71 3.31 14.16 -9.05
CA ASN A 71 3.37 14.85 -7.76
C ASN A 71 3.50 13.92 -6.53
N LEU A 72 3.52 12.59 -6.71
CA LEU A 72 3.61 11.60 -5.64
C LEU A 72 4.88 10.72 -5.74
N VAL A 73 5.95 11.21 -6.37
CA VAL A 73 7.15 10.39 -6.67
C VAL A 73 7.71 9.71 -5.44
N PRO A 74 8.04 10.40 -4.32
CA PRO A 74 8.56 9.74 -3.13
C PRO A 74 7.54 8.83 -2.45
N TYR A 75 6.26 9.23 -2.44
CA TYR A 75 5.17 8.41 -1.91
C TYR A 75 5.02 7.11 -2.71
N CYS A 76 4.96 7.18 -4.04
CA CYS A 76 4.92 5.99 -4.88
C CYS A 76 6.10 5.07 -4.57
N ALA A 77 7.34 5.60 -4.56
CA ALA A 77 8.53 4.83 -4.24
C ALA A 77 8.42 4.12 -2.89
N SER A 78 7.93 4.80 -1.85
CA SER A 78 7.73 4.23 -0.53
C SER A 78 6.68 3.09 -0.54
N LYS A 79 5.58 3.24 -1.28
CA LYS A 79 4.51 2.22 -1.35
C LYS A 79 4.90 1.02 -2.23
N PHE A 80 5.73 1.22 -3.26
CA PHE A 80 6.40 0.12 -3.96
C PHE A 80 7.35 -0.64 -3.04
N ALA A 81 8.11 0.07 -2.20
CA ALA A 81 9.00 -0.55 -1.23
C ALA A 81 8.24 -1.43 -0.23
N VAL A 82 7.12 -0.95 0.31
CA VAL A 82 6.25 -1.75 1.22
C VAL A 82 5.74 -3.01 0.53
N LYS A 83 5.27 -2.90 -0.72
CA LYS A 83 4.84 -4.06 -1.48
C LYS A 83 5.99 -5.06 -1.68
N GLY A 84 7.14 -4.59 -2.17
CA GLY A 84 8.32 -5.44 -2.40
C GLY A 84 8.83 -6.10 -1.12
N PHE A 85 8.80 -5.38 0.01
CA PHE A 85 9.11 -5.91 1.33
C PHE A 85 8.19 -7.08 1.71
N MET A 86 6.89 -6.90 1.59
CA MET A 86 5.91 -7.93 1.96
C MET A 86 6.00 -9.16 1.05
N ASP A 87 6.18 -8.95 -0.27
CA ASP A 87 6.36 -10.04 -1.24
C ASP A 87 7.60 -10.89 -0.92
N ALA A 88 8.73 -10.22 -0.66
CA ALA A 88 9.99 -10.88 -0.35
C ALA A 88 9.93 -11.61 0.99
N LEU A 89 9.37 -10.97 2.03
CA LEU A 89 9.22 -11.55 3.34
C LEU A 89 8.31 -12.80 3.33
N PHE A 90 7.21 -12.75 2.56
CA PHE A 90 6.32 -13.90 2.39
C PHE A 90 7.06 -15.10 1.78
N LEU A 91 7.86 -14.88 0.72
CA LEU A 91 8.64 -15.94 0.10
C LEU A 91 9.75 -16.46 1.03
N GLU A 92 10.41 -15.59 1.78
CA GLU A 92 11.42 -15.97 2.76
C GLU A 92 10.81 -16.82 3.87
N MET A 93 9.65 -16.43 4.41
CA MET A 93 8.95 -17.21 5.44
C MET A 93 8.54 -18.59 4.92
N ARG A 94 8.08 -18.72 3.69
CA ARG A 94 7.80 -20.03 3.07
C ARG A 94 9.03 -20.92 2.97
N ALA A 95 10.18 -20.33 2.68
CA ALA A 95 11.44 -21.07 2.50
C ALA A 95 12.08 -21.46 3.84
N THR A 96 12.07 -20.57 4.83
CA THR A 96 12.82 -20.75 6.09
C THR A 96 11.97 -21.34 7.20
N ASN A 97 10.65 -21.15 7.18
CA ASN A 97 9.71 -21.62 8.21
C ASN A 97 8.52 -22.34 7.54
N PRO A 98 8.75 -23.44 6.80
CA PRO A 98 7.68 -24.14 6.12
C PRO A 98 6.66 -24.68 7.12
N GLY A 99 5.38 -24.33 6.92
CA GLY A 99 4.29 -24.71 7.80
C GLY A 99 4.05 -23.78 9.00
N ALA A 100 4.78 -22.67 9.11
CA ALA A 100 4.46 -21.66 10.11
C ALA A 100 3.08 -21.03 9.84
N ASN A 101 2.27 -20.91 10.90
CA ASN A 101 0.96 -20.28 10.82
C ASN A 101 1.08 -18.75 10.96
N ILE A 102 1.84 -18.16 10.04
CA ILE A 102 2.03 -16.71 9.94
C ILE A 102 1.38 -16.22 8.64
N GLN A 103 0.36 -15.39 8.79
CA GLN A 103 -0.36 -14.81 7.66
C GLN A 103 0.20 -13.43 7.33
N MET A 104 0.13 -13.04 6.06
CA MET A 104 0.58 -11.74 5.58
C MET A 104 -0.42 -11.17 4.61
N THR A 105 -0.82 -9.90 4.82
CA THR A 105 -1.79 -9.21 3.96
C THR A 105 -1.25 -7.84 3.58
N THR A 106 -1.19 -7.55 2.29
CA THR A 106 -0.84 -6.22 1.77
C THR A 106 -2.09 -5.56 1.21
N ILE A 107 -2.42 -4.37 1.71
CA ILE A 107 -3.60 -3.62 1.30
C ILE A 107 -3.21 -2.57 0.26
N HIS A 108 -3.96 -2.49 -0.83
CA HIS A 108 -3.77 -1.55 -1.92
C HIS A 108 -5.01 -0.67 -2.12
N PRO A 109 -5.24 0.34 -1.26
CA PRO A 109 -6.32 1.30 -1.49
C PRO A 109 -5.99 2.23 -2.64
N PHE A 110 -7.03 2.67 -3.36
CA PHE A 110 -6.94 3.81 -4.27
C PHE A 110 -7.06 5.11 -3.47
N VAL A 111 -8.22 5.73 -3.42
CA VAL A 111 -8.47 6.91 -2.61
C VAL A 111 -9.51 6.58 -1.54
N VAL A 112 -9.14 6.84 -0.29
CA VAL A 112 -10.03 6.73 0.88
C VAL A 112 -10.18 8.12 1.49
N ASP A 113 -11.39 8.50 1.85
CA ASP A 113 -11.73 9.81 2.39
C ASP A 113 -11.26 9.97 3.85
N THR A 114 -9.94 10.00 4.04
CA THR A 114 -9.29 10.16 5.35
C THR A 114 -8.60 11.51 5.51
N GLY A 115 -8.67 12.38 4.49
CA GLY A 115 -7.90 13.62 4.44
C GLY A 115 -6.44 13.45 3.99
N LEU A 116 -5.95 12.21 3.80
CA LEU A 116 -4.59 11.96 3.31
C LEU A 116 -4.40 12.45 1.86
N ALA A 117 -5.40 12.20 1.00
CA ALA A 117 -5.45 12.71 -0.37
C ALA A 117 -6.38 13.93 -0.41
N GLN A 118 -5.83 15.14 -0.41
CA GLN A 118 -6.62 16.36 -0.29
C GLN A 118 -7.30 16.76 -1.62
N LYS A 119 -6.62 16.56 -2.77
CA LYS A 119 -7.11 16.96 -4.10
C LYS A 119 -6.96 15.82 -5.10
N PRO A 120 -7.62 14.68 -4.88
CA PRO A 120 -7.61 13.60 -5.86
C PRO A 120 -8.37 14.06 -7.11
N ARG A 121 -7.82 13.72 -8.30
CA ARG A 121 -8.42 14.01 -9.59
C ARG A 121 -8.60 12.73 -10.37
N SER A 122 -9.77 12.56 -10.98
CA SER A 122 -10.07 11.50 -11.92
C SER A 122 -11.02 12.02 -12.99
N ARG A 123 -10.84 11.59 -14.24
CA ARG A 123 -11.80 11.92 -15.31
C ARG A 123 -13.15 11.23 -15.11
N PHE A 124 -13.17 10.12 -14.40
CA PHE A 124 -14.35 9.27 -14.23
C PHE A 124 -14.63 8.99 -12.75
N ASP A 125 -15.03 10.01 -12.00
CA ASP A 125 -15.29 9.91 -10.56
C ASP A 125 -16.34 8.83 -10.21
N ASN A 126 -17.33 8.62 -11.08
CA ASN A 126 -18.35 7.57 -10.89
C ASN A 126 -17.80 6.16 -11.12
N LEU A 127 -16.70 6.01 -11.88
CA LEU A 127 -16.10 4.70 -12.17
C LEU A 127 -15.14 4.26 -11.06
N ILE A 128 -14.41 5.21 -10.50
CA ILE A 128 -13.46 4.97 -9.41
C ILE A 128 -13.80 5.92 -8.25
N PRO A 129 -14.89 5.62 -7.50
CA PRO A 129 -15.35 6.50 -6.44
C PRO A 129 -14.37 6.54 -5.28
N ILE A 130 -14.32 7.68 -4.60
CA ILE A 130 -13.63 7.82 -3.32
C ILE A 130 -14.31 6.88 -2.31
N THR A 131 -13.52 6.01 -1.69
CA THR A 131 -14.04 5.02 -0.73
C THR A 131 -14.20 5.66 0.65
N LYS A 132 -15.31 5.41 1.32
CA LYS A 132 -15.49 5.84 2.71
C LYS A 132 -14.56 5.05 3.64
N PRO A 133 -14.05 5.67 4.73
CA PRO A 133 -13.17 4.99 5.69
C PRO A 133 -13.78 3.71 6.28
N GLU A 134 -15.07 3.71 6.57
CA GLU A 134 -15.80 2.57 7.13
C GLU A 134 -15.84 1.40 6.15
N ASP A 135 -16.08 1.67 4.86
CA ASP A 135 -16.13 0.66 3.81
C ASP A 135 -14.74 0.07 3.56
N ALA A 136 -13.71 0.92 3.59
CA ALA A 136 -12.32 0.47 3.50
C ALA A 136 -11.95 -0.42 4.68
N ALA A 137 -12.28 -0.02 5.91
CA ALA A 137 -12.03 -0.79 7.11
C ALA A 137 -12.73 -2.15 7.08
N ALA A 138 -14.01 -2.21 6.66
CA ALA A 138 -14.75 -3.45 6.52
C ALA A 138 -14.08 -4.43 5.53
N LYS A 139 -13.56 -3.93 4.41
CA LYS A 139 -12.82 -4.73 3.42
C LYS A 139 -11.49 -5.23 3.99
N ILE A 140 -10.74 -4.39 4.69
CA ILE A 140 -9.49 -4.77 5.35
C ILE A 140 -9.73 -5.87 6.37
N ILE A 141 -10.74 -5.72 7.23
CA ILE A 141 -11.12 -6.75 8.22
C ILE A 141 -11.49 -8.06 7.51
N THR A 142 -12.26 -7.98 6.42
CA THR A 142 -12.63 -9.15 5.63
C THR A 142 -11.41 -9.85 5.05
N ALA A 143 -10.46 -9.10 4.47
CA ALA A 143 -9.22 -9.64 3.92
C ALA A 143 -8.38 -10.32 5.00
N MET A 144 -8.26 -9.67 6.16
CA MET A 144 -7.58 -10.24 7.34
C MET A 144 -8.21 -11.56 7.79
N LEU A 145 -9.53 -11.60 7.98
CA LEU A 145 -10.23 -12.81 8.45
C LEU A 145 -10.21 -13.97 7.44
N ARG A 146 -10.03 -13.65 6.16
CA ARG A 146 -9.92 -14.63 5.06
C ARG A 146 -8.49 -14.96 4.67
N ASN A 147 -7.50 -14.37 5.34
CA ASN A 147 -6.07 -14.54 5.07
C ASN A 147 -5.70 -14.24 3.60
N TYR A 148 -6.27 -13.17 3.02
CA TYR A 148 -5.90 -12.75 1.67
C TYR A 148 -4.48 -12.18 1.67
N GLU A 149 -3.66 -12.60 0.72
CA GLU A 149 -2.30 -12.04 0.55
C GLU A 149 -2.35 -10.58 0.08
N TYR A 150 -3.36 -10.26 -0.76
CA TYR A 150 -3.57 -8.90 -1.28
C TYR A 150 -5.04 -8.53 -1.20
N GLU A 151 -5.29 -7.28 -0.82
CA GLU A 151 -6.62 -6.67 -0.95
C GLU A 151 -6.50 -5.34 -1.69
N PHE A 152 -7.31 -5.18 -2.73
CA PHE A 152 -7.43 -3.95 -3.50
C PHE A 152 -8.74 -3.24 -3.18
N ILE A 153 -8.68 -1.94 -2.96
CA ILE A 153 -9.87 -1.16 -2.60
C ILE A 153 -10.00 0.04 -3.55
N PRO A 154 -10.97 0.00 -4.49
CA PRO A 154 -11.94 -1.07 -4.85
C PRO A 154 -11.31 -2.33 -5.45
N GLY A 155 -11.93 -3.50 -5.20
CA GLY A 155 -11.38 -4.81 -5.59
C GLY A 155 -11.13 -5.01 -7.09
N PHE A 156 -11.92 -4.40 -7.97
CA PHE A 156 -11.76 -4.51 -9.43
C PHE A 156 -10.40 -3.97 -9.93
N LEU A 157 -9.76 -3.09 -9.15
CA LEU A 157 -8.44 -2.56 -9.49
C LEU A 157 -7.34 -3.63 -9.51
N CYS A 158 -7.55 -4.76 -8.85
CA CYS A 158 -6.69 -5.93 -8.98
C CYS A 158 -6.61 -6.40 -10.44
N THR A 159 -7.76 -6.62 -11.05
CA THR A 159 -7.87 -7.06 -12.45
C THR A 159 -7.35 -6.00 -13.42
N VAL A 160 -7.72 -4.74 -13.21
CA VAL A 160 -7.23 -3.62 -14.04
C VAL A 160 -5.70 -3.54 -13.98
N SER A 161 -5.10 -3.62 -12.78
CA SER A 161 -3.65 -3.57 -12.63
C SER A 161 -2.93 -4.75 -13.27
N ALA A 162 -3.51 -5.95 -13.25
CA ALA A 162 -2.96 -7.13 -13.92
C ALA A 162 -3.01 -6.98 -15.44
N ILE A 163 -4.13 -6.53 -15.99
CA ILE A 163 -4.29 -6.29 -17.44
C ILE A 163 -3.32 -5.21 -17.93
N THR A 164 -3.21 -4.10 -17.20
CA THR A 164 -2.33 -2.98 -17.59
C THR A 164 -0.86 -3.40 -17.68
N LYS A 165 -0.39 -4.37 -16.90
CA LYS A 165 0.99 -4.89 -16.98
C LYS A 165 1.29 -5.65 -18.26
N ILE A 166 0.28 -6.19 -18.94
CA ILE A 166 0.44 -6.93 -20.19
C ILE A 166 0.45 -5.96 -21.40
N ILE A 167 -0.13 -4.77 -21.25
CA ILE A 167 -0.19 -3.77 -22.30
C ILE A 167 1.21 -3.15 -22.51
N PRO A 168 1.69 -2.98 -23.77
CA PRO A 168 2.92 -2.27 -24.04
C PRO A 168 2.95 -0.86 -23.44
N ARG A 169 4.14 -0.37 -23.05
CA ARG A 169 4.29 0.90 -22.31
C ARG A 169 3.55 2.09 -22.94
N LYS A 170 3.57 2.19 -24.27
CA LYS A 170 2.83 3.27 -24.97
C LYS A 170 1.32 3.21 -24.74
N GLY A 171 0.75 1.99 -24.71
CA GLY A 171 -0.67 1.80 -24.42
C GLY A 171 -1.00 2.08 -22.96
N GLN A 172 -0.09 1.71 -22.02
CA GLN A 172 -0.25 2.07 -20.61
C GLN A 172 -0.31 3.60 -20.43
N LEU A 173 0.62 4.34 -21.08
CA LEU A 173 0.64 5.80 -21.01
C LEU A 173 -0.65 6.40 -21.58
N ALA A 174 -1.09 5.95 -22.75
CA ALA A 174 -2.34 6.41 -23.35
C ALA A 174 -3.55 6.14 -22.43
N LEU A 175 -3.58 5.00 -21.75
CA LEU A 175 -4.63 4.70 -20.78
C LEU A 175 -4.55 5.59 -19.54
N MET A 176 -3.36 5.87 -19.03
CA MET A 176 -3.16 6.80 -17.90
C MET A 176 -3.61 8.22 -18.28
N ASP A 177 -3.23 8.71 -19.46
CA ASP A 177 -3.66 10.02 -19.98
C ASP A 177 -5.18 10.07 -20.19
N PHE A 178 -5.78 8.95 -20.63
CA PHE A 178 -7.23 8.85 -20.80
C PHE A 178 -7.98 8.86 -19.47
N LEU A 179 -7.49 8.16 -18.46
CA LEU A 179 -8.12 8.09 -17.13
C LEU A 179 -7.89 9.38 -16.32
N ASP A 180 -6.82 10.10 -16.58
CA ASP A 180 -6.40 11.35 -15.91
C ASP A 180 -6.50 11.23 -14.37
N CYS A 181 -6.03 10.10 -13.84
CA CYS A 181 -5.99 9.87 -12.40
C CYS A 181 -4.70 10.48 -11.83
N ALA A 182 -4.83 11.52 -11.02
CA ALA A 182 -3.71 12.25 -10.44
C ALA A 182 -4.06 12.81 -9.05
N CYS A 183 -3.07 13.38 -8.39
CA CYS A 183 -3.26 14.24 -7.24
C CYS A 183 -2.69 15.62 -7.59
N ASP A 184 -3.51 16.66 -7.46
CA ASP A 184 -3.05 18.01 -7.68
C ASP A 184 -2.20 18.47 -6.50
N ALA A 185 -1.09 19.14 -6.80
CA ALA A 185 -0.17 19.63 -5.77
C ALA A 185 -0.89 20.57 -4.79
N HIS A 186 -0.57 20.42 -3.52
CA HIS A 186 -1.08 21.27 -2.44
C HIS A 186 0.00 21.41 -1.36
N ASP A 187 0.04 22.57 -0.74
CA ASP A 187 0.87 22.83 0.43
C ASP A 187 0.19 22.20 1.66
N GLU A 188 0.99 21.58 2.53
CA GLU A 188 0.54 21.10 3.86
C GLU A 188 0.43 22.24 4.86
#